data_18e044a93089e7c4224eb5b607c08a76
#
_entry.id   18e044a93089e7c4224eb5b607c08a76
#
_cell.length_a   1.000
_cell.length_b   1.000
_cell.length_c   1.000
_cell.angle_alpha   90.00
_cell.angle_beta   90.00
_cell.angle_gamma   90.00
#
_symmetry.space_group_name_H-M   'P 1'
#
loop_
_entity.id
_entity.type
_entity.pdbx_description
1 polymer ?
#
loop_
_entity_poly.entity_id
_entity_poly.type
_entity_poly.pdbx_seq_one_letter_code
_entity_poly.pdbx_strand_id
1 'polypeptide(L)'
;MKKRNGVSAVLLALIMVVTMSMPVFACGIDSKAALNKALKNAHLKKSQITRIDTDYNSKNCTYEIAFTRKSNGKHYEYRVSAASGKILEKEVDYKHKKNSSRKKIGVKAARKKVARFSGIDLKIIKAGTYKYKYENREGFYEIRFRKGNLLYEYEVLAPTGKVKEYEWKLIS
;
A
#
# COMPACT_ATOMS: atom_id res chain seq x y z
N MET A 1 68.65 -21.18 -47.87
CA MET A 1 68.02 -19.86 -47.68
C MET A 1 66.52 -20.09 -47.53
N LYS A 2 65.97 -19.93 -46.35
CA LYS A 2 64.54 -20.15 -46.07
C LYS A 2 63.87 -18.87 -45.52
N LYS A 3 63.02 -18.24 -46.32
CA LYS A 3 62.25 -17.11 -45.92
C LYS A 3 61.16 -17.49 -44.94
N ARG A 4 61.13 -16.89 -43.77
CA ARG A 4 60.04 -17.06 -42.81
C ARG A 4 59.11 -15.87 -42.90
N ASN A 5 57.86 -16.10 -43.35
CA ASN A 5 56.82 -15.16 -43.40
C ASN A 5 56.27 -14.92 -41.96
N GLY A 6 56.44 -13.69 -41.48
CA GLY A 6 55.78 -13.28 -40.22
C GLY A 6 54.30 -13.03 -40.46
N VAL A 7 53.47 -13.81 -39.77
CA VAL A 7 52.01 -13.57 -39.73
C VAL A 7 51.77 -12.61 -38.58
N SER A 8 51.44 -11.38 -38.94
CA SER A 8 50.93 -10.38 -37.97
C SER A 8 49.56 -10.80 -37.50
N ALA A 9 49.50 -11.26 -36.25
CA ALA A 9 48.24 -11.48 -35.57
C ALA A 9 47.65 -10.13 -35.17
N VAL A 10 46.65 -9.65 -35.92
CA VAL A 10 45.84 -8.52 -35.52
C VAL A 10 44.87 -9.00 -34.46
N LEU A 11 45.17 -8.67 -33.19
CA LEU A 11 44.32 -8.95 -32.07
C LEU A 11 43.13 -7.98 -32.11
N LEU A 12 42.02 -8.43 -32.66
CA LEU A 12 40.73 -7.66 -32.63
C LEU A 12 40.20 -7.74 -31.22
N ALA A 13 40.49 -6.74 -30.39
CA ALA A 13 39.83 -6.56 -29.09
C ALA A 13 38.39 -6.19 -29.32
N LEU A 14 37.50 -7.18 -29.25
CA LEU A 14 36.05 -6.98 -29.23
C LEU A 14 35.66 -6.33 -27.89
N ILE A 15 35.59 -5.01 -27.85
CA ILE A 15 35.05 -4.29 -26.71
C ILE A 15 33.54 -4.56 -26.71
N MET A 16 33.10 -5.54 -25.93
CA MET A 16 31.69 -5.68 -25.56
C MET A 16 31.34 -4.49 -24.70
N VAL A 17 30.77 -3.47 -25.31
CA VAL A 17 30.03 -2.44 -24.60
C VAL A 17 28.75 -3.11 -24.08
N VAL A 18 28.83 -3.62 -22.86
CA VAL A 18 27.63 -3.98 -22.10
C VAL A 18 26.92 -2.66 -21.81
N THR A 19 26.05 -2.26 -22.71
CA THR A 19 25.06 -1.22 -22.42
C THR A 19 24.15 -1.85 -21.37
N MET A 20 24.47 -1.61 -20.08
CA MET A 20 23.48 -1.73 -19.03
C MET A 20 22.38 -0.75 -19.40
N SER A 21 21.37 -1.24 -20.10
CA SER A 21 20.10 -0.54 -20.24
C SER A 21 19.54 -0.43 -18.84
N MET A 22 19.93 0.65 -18.15
CA MET A 22 19.18 1.04 -16.95
C MET A 22 17.73 1.13 -17.40
N PRO A 23 16.80 0.47 -16.71
CA PRO A 23 15.40 0.65 -17.02
C PRO A 23 15.14 2.15 -16.96
N VAL A 24 14.92 2.75 -18.11
CA VAL A 24 14.42 4.13 -18.20
C VAL A 24 13.09 4.07 -17.50
N PHE A 25 13.06 4.54 -16.26
CA PHE A 25 11.80 4.73 -15.54
C PHE A 25 11.03 5.78 -16.33
N ALA A 26 10.21 5.32 -17.26
CA ALA A 26 9.29 6.16 -18.03
C ALA A 26 8.25 6.87 -17.14
N CYS A 27 8.31 6.62 -15.85
CA CYS A 27 7.36 7.07 -14.84
C CYS A 27 8.11 7.91 -13.80
N GLY A 28 7.89 9.18 -13.81
CA GLY A 28 8.43 10.33 -13.07
C GLY A 28 9.12 10.21 -11.71
N ILE A 29 8.77 9.27 -10.81
CA ILE A 29 9.42 9.12 -9.49
C ILE A 29 10.03 7.72 -9.30
N ASP A 30 11.07 7.63 -8.47
CA ASP A 30 11.69 6.36 -8.09
C ASP A 30 11.02 5.73 -6.84
N SER A 31 11.42 4.51 -6.50
CA SER A 31 10.91 3.76 -5.35
C SER A 31 11.16 4.46 -4.01
N LYS A 32 12.30 5.15 -3.87
CA LYS A 32 12.64 5.92 -2.67
C LYS A 32 11.71 7.12 -2.50
N ALA A 33 11.42 7.85 -3.57
CA ALA A 33 10.47 8.95 -3.56
C ALA A 33 9.05 8.45 -3.26
N ALA A 34 8.63 7.32 -3.84
CA ALA A 34 7.35 6.70 -3.56
C ALA A 34 7.21 6.29 -2.09
N LEU A 35 8.22 5.63 -1.51
CA LEU A 35 8.26 5.29 -0.09
C LEU A 35 8.16 6.56 0.79
N ASN A 36 8.88 7.62 0.45
CA ASN A 36 8.80 8.88 1.20
C ASN A 36 7.41 9.51 1.14
N LYS A 37 6.68 9.40 0.03
CA LYS A 37 5.28 9.82 -0.10
C LYS A 37 4.37 9.02 0.84
N ALA A 38 4.52 7.69 0.87
CA ALA A 38 3.77 6.81 1.77
C ALA A 38 4.05 7.14 3.23
N LEU A 39 5.32 7.30 3.62
CA LEU A 39 5.72 7.66 4.98
C LEU A 39 5.17 9.02 5.42
N LYS A 40 5.24 10.04 4.54
CA LYS A 40 4.65 11.36 4.81
C LYS A 40 3.14 11.27 5.04
N ASN A 41 2.43 10.50 4.22
CA ASN A 41 0.99 10.28 4.41
C ASN A 41 0.67 9.52 5.71
N ALA A 42 1.52 8.56 6.10
CA ALA A 42 1.38 7.83 7.37
C ALA A 42 1.79 8.65 8.60
N HIS A 43 2.38 9.85 8.43
CA HIS A 43 3.03 10.64 9.49
C HIS A 43 4.11 9.87 10.24
N LEU A 44 4.94 9.12 9.50
CA LEU A 44 6.02 8.28 10.05
C LEU A 44 7.38 8.65 9.45
N LYS A 45 8.43 8.43 10.25
CA LYS A 45 9.84 8.49 9.82
C LYS A 45 10.33 7.08 9.49
N LYS A 46 11.33 6.95 8.60
CA LYS A 46 11.94 5.66 8.22
C LYS A 46 12.46 4.88 9.45
N SER A 47 12.98 5.57 10.46
CA SER A 47 13.44 4.95 11.71
C SER A 47 12.34 4.27 12.54
N GLN A 48 11.08 4.64 12.34
CA GLN A 48 9.91 4.15 13.08
C GLN A 48 9.27 2.91 12.45
N ILE A 49 9.76 2.49 11.28
CA ILE A 49 9.18 1.38 10.52
C ILE A 49 10.15 0.22 10.36
N THR A 50 9.62 -0.94 10.01
CA THR A 50 10.33 -2.19 9.70
C THR A 50 9.56 -2.96 8.64
N ARG A 51 10.15 -4.04 8.11
CA ARG A 51 9.54 -4.89 7.04
C ARG A 51 9.09 -4.04 5.86
N ILE A 52 10.04 -3.27 5.32
CA ILE A 52 9.78 -2.45 4.15
C ILE A 52 9.84 -3.34 2.93
N ASP A 53 8.78 -3.28 2.15
CA ASP A 53 8.70 -3.89 0.82
C ASP A 53 8.29 -2.82 -0.19
N THR A 54 8.84 -2.89 -1.41
CA THR A 54 8.55 -1.91 -2.46
C THR A 54 8.68 -2.56 -3.82
N ASP A 55 7.54 -2.85 -4.43
CA ASP A 55 7.44 -3.45 -5.75
C ASP A 55 7.00 -2.43 -6.80
N TYR A 56 7.54 -2.55 -8.01
CA TYR A 56 7.15 -1.73 -9.14
C TYR A 56 6.30 -2.54 -10.12
N ASN A 57 5.06 -2.09 -10.33
CA ASN A 57 4.15 -2.64 -11.32
C ASN A 57 4.21 -1.82 -12.61
N SER A 58 4.95 -2.35 -13.60
CA SER A 58 5.16 -1.68 -14.90
C SER A 58 3.88 -1.55 -15.73
N LYS A 59 2.93 -2.50 -15.59
CA LYS A 59 1.66 -2.46 -16.35
C LYS A 59 0.79 -1.26 -15.98
N ASN A 60 0.80 -0.88 -14.69
CA ASN A 60 -0.02 0.20 -14.16
C ASN A 60 0.80 1.45 -13.84
N CYS A 61 2.12 1.42 -14.04
CA CYS A 61 3.05 2.48 -13.66
C CYS A 61 2.84 2.91 -12.19
N THR A 62 2.85 1.94 -11.27
CA THR A 62 2.62 2.15 -9.84
C THR A 62 3.65 1.44 -8.99
N TYR A 63 3.91 2.00 -7.81
CA TYR A 63 4.62 1.32 -6.73
C TYR A 63 3.62 0.77 -5.73
N GLU A 64 3.80 -0.49 -5.34
CA GLU A 64 3.17 -1.12 -4.18
C GLU A 64 4.18 -1.08 -3.03
N ILE A 65 3.79 -0.48 -1.91
CA ILE A 65 4.69 -0.19 -0.80
C ILE A 65 4.06 -0.71 0.48
N ALA A 66 4.73 -1.64 1.14
CA ALA A 66 4.31 -2.17 2.42
C ALA A 66 5.33 -1.86 3.52
N PHE A 67 4.88 -1.59 4.74
CA PHE A 67 5.73 -1.48 5.91
C PHE A 67 4.96 -1.65 7.21
N THR A 68 5.69 -1.99 8.27
CA THR A 68 5.12 -2.17 9.62
C THR A 68 5.67 -1.13 10.58
N ARG A 69 4.81 -0.45 11.34
CA ARG A 69 5.21 0.46 12.40
C ARG A 69 5.76 -0.31 13.60
N LYS A 70 6.98 -0.01 14.04
CA LYS A 70 7.68 -0.70 15.15
C LYS A 70 6.93 -0.64 16.48
N SER A 71 6.36 0.53 16.82
CA SER A 71 5.80 0.77 18.15
C SER A 71 4.52 -0.01 18.47
N ASN A 72 3.73 -0.38 17.45
CA ASN A 72 2.42 -1.01 17.67
C ASN A 72 2.07 -2.12 16.66
N GLY A 73 3.00 -2.42 15.76
CA GLY A 73 2.84 -3.47 14.76
C GLY A 73 1.72 -3.23 13.74
N LYS A 74 1.24 -1.97 13.58
CA LYS A 74 0.34 -1.63 12.49
C LYS A 74 1.01 -1.89 11.16
N HIS A 75 0.31 -2.54 10.26
CA HIS A 75 0.75 -2.77 8.90
C HIS A 75 0.11 -1.74 7.98
N TYR A 76 0.87 -1.24 7.03
CA TYR A 76 0.46 -0.23 6.05
C TYR A 76 0.79 -0.74 4.67
N GLU A 77 -0.17 -0.62 3.76
CA GLU A 77 0.03 -0.86 2.33
C GLU A 77 -0.41 0.37 1.54
N TYR A 78 0.35 0.72 0.52
CA TYR A 78 0.11 1.86 -0.34
C TYR A 78 0.30 1.50 -1.79
N ARG A 79 -0.58 2.02 -2.66
CA ARG A 79 -0.33 2.08 -4.08
C ARG A 79 -0.11 3.53 -4.50
N VAL A 80 1.06 3.79 -5.10
CA VAL A 80 1.52 5.13 -5.47
C VAL A 80 1.76 5.19 -6.96
N SER A 81 1.18 6.19 -7.66
CA SER A 81 1.46 6.43 -9.06
C SER A 81 2.93 6.78 -9.25
N ALA A 82 3.64 6.02 -10.06
CA ALA A 82 5.03 6.30 -10.38
C ALA A 82 5.15 7.55 -11.27
N ALA A 83 4.13 7.87 -12.08
CA ALA A 83 4.13 9.05 -12.94
C ALA A 83 4.01 10.36 -12.15
N SER A 84 3.17 10.41 -11.10
CA SER A 84 2.83 11.66 -10.40
C SER A 84 3.20 11.68 -8.92
N GLY A 85 3.53 10.54 -8.34
CA GLY A 85 3.72 10.40 -6.89
C GLY A 85 2.42 10.52 -6.08
N LYS A 86 1.26 10.47 -6.75
CA LYS A 86 -0.05 10.52 -6.10
C LYS A 86 -0.34 9.18 -5.44
N ILE A 87 -0.81 9.20 -4.20
CA ILE A 87 -1.30 7.99 -3.53
C ILE A 87 -2.66 7.65 -4.12
N LEU A 88 -2.78 6.45 -4.66
CA LEU A 88 -3.99 5.92 -5.30
C LEU A 88 -4.82 5.09 -4.34
N GLU A 89 -4.14 4.42 -3.41
CA GLU A 89 -4.75 3.50 -2.45
C GLU A 89 -3.93 3.46 -1.16
N LYS A 90 -4.62 3.25 -0.06
CA LYS A 90 -4.02 3.06 1.25
C LYS A 90 -4.84 2.06 2.04
N GLU A 91 -4.17 1.06 2.58
CA GLU A 91 -4.72 0.12 3.53
C GLU A 91 -3.96 0.21 4.86
N VAL A 92 -4.65 0.01 5.96
CA VAL A 92 -4.04 -0.06 7.30
C VAL A 92 -4.71 -1.15 8.11
N ASP A 93 -3.95 -2.19 8.43
CA ASP A 93 -4.36 -3.25 9.35
C ASP A 93 -3.85 -2.96 10.77
N TYR A 94 -4.74 -3.10 11.75
CA TYR A 94 -4.47 -2.90 13.17
C TYR A 94 -4.35 -4.25 13.86
N LYS A 95 -3.17 -4.58 14.38
CA LYS A 95 -3.06 -5.74 15.26
C LYS A 95 -4.08 -5.63 16.39
N HIS A 96 -4.94 -6.61 16.50
CA HIS A 96 -5.92 -6.72 17.57
C HIS A 96 -5.92 -8.14 18.16
N LYS A 97 -6.34 -8.25 19.42
CA LYS A 97 -6.55 -9.56 20.03
C LYS A 97 -7.86 -10.14 19.50
N LYS A 98 -7.82 -11.35 18.93
CA LYS A 98 -9.03 -12.03 18.46
C LYS A 98 -10.07 -12.07 19.56
N ASN A 99 -11.31 -11.74 19.21
CA ASN A 99 -12.45 -11.74 20.13
C ASN A 99 -13.57 -12.60 19.55
N SER A 100 -13.71 -13.81 20.08
CA SER A 100 -14.73 -14.78 19.66
C SER A 100 -16.15 -14.47 20.20
N SER A 101 -16.34 -13.35 20.89
CA SER A 101 -17.65 -12.95 21.39
C SER A 101 -18.64 -12.75 20.25
N ARG A 102 -19.82 -13.37 20.35
CA ARG A 102 -20.95 -13.19 19.42
C ARG A 102 -21.75 -11.91 19.68
N LYS A 103 -21.38 -11.13 20.72
CA LYS A 103 -22.01 -9.84 21.02
C LYS A 103 -21.83 -8.88 19.85
N LYS A 104 -22.87 -8.12 19.54
CA LYS A 104 -22.87 -7.14 18.45
C LYS A 104 -23.33 -5.78 18.99
N ILE A 105 -22.55 -4.74 18.70
CA ILE A 105 -22.93 -3.35 19.04
C ILE A 105 -24.00 -2.76 18.11
N GLY A 106 -24.28 -3.44 16.99
CA GLY A 106 -25.18 -2.98 15.95
C GLY A 106 -24.53 -1.98 14.98
N VAL A 107 -25.02 -1.97 13.74
CA VAL A 107 -24.46 -1.14 12.65
C VAL A 107 -24.52 0.37 12.95
N LYS A 108 -25.56 0.85 13.60
CA LYS A 108 -25.69 2.28 13.99
C LYS A 108 -24.54 2.72 14.90
N ALA A 109 -24.17 1.88 15.87
CA ALA A 109 -23.05 2.15 16.76
C ALA A 109 -21.69 2.00 16.02
N ALA A 110 -21.54 0.98 15.17
CA ALA A 110 -20.35 0.80 14.35
C ALA A 110 -20.08 2.03 13.45
N ARG A 111 -21.09 2.53 12.74
CA ARG A 111 -20.98 3.75 11.93
C ARG A 111 -20.57 4.99 12.74
N LYS A 112 -21.09 5.15 13.97
CA LYS A 112 -20.65 6.22 14.88
C LYS A 112 -19.18 6.07 15.29
N LYS A 113 -18.69 4.83 15.45
CA LYS A 113 -17.27 4.57 15.74
C LYS A 113 -16.39 4.94 14.55
N VAL A 114 -16.79 4.58 13.32
CA VAL A 114 -16.10 4.99 12.10
C VAL A 114 -16.05 6.52 11.98
N ALA A 115 -17.16 7.22 12.21
CA ALA A 115 -17.21 8.68 12.16
C ALA A 115 -16.20 9.33 13.12
N ARG A 116 -16.15 8.86 14.38
CA ARG A 116 -15.19 9.34 15.39
C ARG A 116 -13.73 9.01 15.03
N PHE A 117 -13.50 7.83 14.47
CA PHE A 117 -12.16 7.40 14.09
C PHE A 117 -11.62 8.17 12.88
N SER A 118 -12.46 8.37 11.87
CA SER A 118 -12.07 8.96 10.58
C SER A 118 -12.18 10.49 10.54
N GLY A 119 -12.96 11.10 11.44
CA GLY A 119 -13.35 12.51 11.34
C GLY A 119 -14.33 12.81 10.19
N ILE A 120 -14.90 11.77 9.56
CA ILE A 120 -15.86 11.92 8.45
C ILE A 120 -17.28 12.07 9.01
N ASP A 121 -18.06 12.97 8.42
CA ASP A 121 -19.46 13.19 8.83
C ASP A 121 -20.25 11.88 8.78
N LEU A 122 -21.00 11.63 9.86
CA LEU A 122 -21.84 10.45 9.99
C LEU A 122 -22.91 10.34 8.88
N LYS A 123 -23.37 11.46 8.30
CA LYS A 123 -24.33 11.48 7.18
C LYS A 123 -23.72 10.79 5.95
N ILE A 124 -22.44 11.09 5.63
CA ILE A 124 -21.71 10.46 4.53
C ILE A 124 -21.59 8.95 4.75
N ILE A 125 -21.22 8.55 5.98
CA ILE A 125 -21.07 7.14 6.33
C ILE A 125 -22.40 6.39 6.30
N LYS A 126 -23.51 7.04 6.70
CA LYS A 126 -24.85 6.46 6.66
C LYS A 126 -25.37 6.25 5.23
N ALA A 127 -24.97 7.10 4.29
CA ALA A 127 -25.32 6.96 2.87
C ALA A 127 -24.63 5.75 2.20
N GLY A 128 -23.61 5.21 2.84
CA GLY A 128 -22.91 4.02 2.38
C GLY A 128 -23.58 2.71 2.75
N THR A 129 -23.00 1.63 2.29
CA THR A 129 -23.44 0.27 2.54
C THR A 129 -22.75 -0.35 3.76
N TYR A 130 -23.27 -1.46 4.24
CA TYR A 130 -22.58 -2.29 5.23
C TYR A 130 -22.92 -3.75 5.03
N LYS A 131 -21.98 -4.61 5.48
CA LYS A 131 -22.19 -6.05 5.61
C LYS A 131 -21.74 -6.47 7.01
N TYR A 132 -22.40 -7.47 7.59
CA TYR A 132 -21.89 -8.18 8.75
C TYR A 132 -21.21 -9.45 8.27
N LYS A 133 -19.97 -9.67 8.69
CA LYS A 133 -19.20 -10.87 8.39
C LYS A 133 -18.81 -11.58 9.68
N TYR A 134 -18.65 -12.89 9.59
CA TYR A 134 -18.18 -13.72 10.70
C TYR A 134 -17.17 -14.71 10.14
N GLU A 135 -15.91 -14.42 10.34
CA GLU A 135 -14.78 -15.18 9.79
C GLU A 135 -13.77 -15.47 10.89
N ASN A 136 -13.14 -16.64 10.84
CA ASN A 136 -12.09 -17.02 11.79
C ASN A 136 -12.49 -16.84 13.27
N ARG A 137 -13.76 -17.12 13.63
CA ARG A 137 -14.36 -16.93 14.96
C ARG A 137 -14.47 -15.48 15.41
N GLU A 138 -14.45 -14.53 14.51
CA GLU A 138 -14.57 -13.11 14.79
C GLU A 138 -15.67 -12.47 13.95
N GLY A 139 -16.53 -11.66 14.58
CA GLY A 139 -17.58 -10.91 13.91
C GLY A 139 -17.19 -9.47 13.69
N PHE A 140 -17.40 -8.94 12.48
CA PHE A 140 -17.14 -7.55 12.16
C PHE A 140 -18.17 -6.98 11.20
N TYR A 141 -18.25 -5.64 11.17
CA TYR A 141 -19.00 -4.87 10.19
C TYR A 141 -18.04 -4.33 9.15
N GLU A 142 -18.24 -4.66 7.90
CA GLU A 142 -17.63 -3.99 6.76
C GLU A 142 -18.52 -2.81 6.39
N ILE A 143 -17.98 -1.59 6.44
CA ILE A 143 -18.72 -0.35 6.16
C ILE A 143 -18.04 0.35 5.01
N ARG A 144 -18.77 0.50 3.88
CA ARG A 144 -18.28 1.13 2.65
C ARG A 144 -19.03 2.42 2.37
N PHE A 145 -18.34 3.49 2.02
CA PHE A 145 -18.93 4.76 1.63
C PHE A 145 -17.99 5.57 0.74
N ARG A 146 -18.56 6.54 0.02
CA ARG A 146 -17.82 7.48 -0.82
C ARG A 146 -17.75 8.84 -0.17
N LYS A 147 -16.60 9.54 -0.35
CA LYS A 147 -16.44 10.96 -0.04
C LYS A 147 -15.60 11.60 -1.14
N GLY A 148 -16.22 12.41 -1.99
CA GLY A 148 -15.61 12.89 -3.21
C GLY A 148 -15.27 11.73 -4.15
N ASN A 149 -14.05 11.70 -4.65
CA ASN A 149 -13.53 10.65 -5.52
C ASN A 149 -12.78 9.53 -4.76
N LEU A 150 -13.03 9.40 -3.45
CA LEU A 150 -12.48 8.32 -2.63
C LEU A 150 -13.58 7.35 -2.20
N LEU A 151 -13.31 6.07 -2.40
CA LEU A 151 -14.06 4.97 -1.82
C LEU A 151 -13.36 4.54 -0.54
N TYR A 152 -14.09 4.49 0.55
CA TYR A 152 -13.63 4.05 1.86
C TYR A 152 -14.26 2.72 2.23
N GLU A 153 -13.47 1.85 2.83
CA GLU A 153 -13.91 0.62 3.48
C GLU A 153 -13.32 0.55 4.89
N TYR A 154 -14.15 0.17 5.86
CA TYR A 154 -13.77 0.00 7.26
C TYR A 154 -14.26 -1.34 7.77
N GLU A 155 -13.36 -2.14 8.34
CA GLU A 155 -13.71 -3.30 9.14
C GLU A 155 -13.75 -2.92 10.63
N VAL A 156 -14.91 -3.12 11.25
CA VAL A 156 -15.17 -2.73 12.63
C VAL A 156 -15.59 -3.95 13.44
N LEU A 157 -14.82 -4.30 14.47
CA LEU A 157 -15.10 -5.43 15.33
C LEU A 157 -16.50 -5.31 15.95
N ALA A 158 -17.37 -6.30 15.69
CA ALA A 158 -18.75 -6.26 16.13
C ALA A 158 -18.92 -6.24 17.66
N PRO A 159 -18.08 -6.94 18.47
CA PRO A 159 -18.21 -6.91 19.92
C PRO A 159 -17.80 -5.58 20.57
N THR A 160 -16.83 -4.86 19.99
CA THR A 160 -16.18 -3.72 20.63
C THR A 160 -16.34 -2.39 19.90
N GLY A 161 -16.58 -2.45 18.59
CA GLY A 161 -16.58 -1.27 17.70
C GLY A 161 -15.18 -0.70 17.46
N LYS A 162 -14.11 -1.43 17.75
CA LYS A 162 -12.76 -1.04 17.35
C LYS A 162 -12.59 -1.23 15.85
N VAL A 163 -11.94 -0.27 15.19
CA VAL A 163 -11.52 -0.44 13.80
C VAL A 163 -10.41 -1.47 13.78
N LYS A 164 -10.60 -2.54 13.02
CA LYS A 164 -9.65 -3.61 12.77
C LYS A 164 -8.75 -3.24 11.61
N GLU A 165 -9.37 -2.76 10.54
CA GLU A 165 -8.73 -2.43 9.29
C GLU A 165 -9.46 -1.28 8.61
N TYR A 166 -8.79 -0.49 7.81
CA TYR A 166 -9.43 0.41 6.87
C TYR A 166 -8.61 0.56 5.58
N GLU A 167 -9.34 0.71 4.50
CA GLU A 167 -8.82 1.01 3.17
C GLU A 167 -9.47 2.27 2.64
N TRP A 168 -8.77 3.02 1.82
CA TRP A 168 -9.37 3.93 0.86
C TRP A 168 -8.63 3.85 -0.47
N LYS A 169 -9.39 4.03 -1.54
CA LYS A 169 -8.85 4.08 -2.89
C LYS A 169 -9.47 5.20 -3.71
N LEU A 170 -8.67 5.74 -4.61
CA LEU A 170 -9.13 6.68 -5.60
C LEU A 170 -10.00 5.94 -6.62
N ILE A 171 -11.16 6.53 -6.91
CA ILE A 171 -12.06 6.05 -7.96
C ILE A 171 -12.09 7.10 -9.07
N SER A 172 -11.91 6.64 -10.28
CA SER A 172 -12.06 7.42 -11.51
C SER A 172 -13.51 7.80 -11.76
#